data_f5962c70c0dfc0639566dc3972721a38
#
_entry.id   f5962c70c0dfc0639566dc3972721a38
#
_cell.length_a   1.000
_cell.length_b   1.000
_cell.length_c   1.000
_cell.angle_alpha   90.00
_cell.angle_beta   90.00
_cell.angle_gamma   90.00
#
_symmetry.space_group_name_H-M   'P 1'
#
loop_
_entity.id
_entity.type
_entity.pdbx_description
1 polymer ?
#
loop_
_entity_poly.entity_id
_entity_poly.type
_entity_poly.pdbx_seq_one_letter_code
_entity_poly.pdbx_strand_id
1 'polypeptide(L)'
;MTRRLLLTLAAAMLLTGTMPSYSAGRKKKKKVVVDDYYANLPQPDEPMPALTPQAHLGEVLVAGQKPLLPAQLRSAHTANRSIGGIDVSHYQGSINWREVAKERNILYAYIKATEGTNLVDNTYHTNLRGARKAGLRVGAYHFFNPNANAREQFRNFSTVVKLKEQDLIPIIDIEHRGKSPLPEFRNRLKQFLQMVERHYGVRPILYTSRDFYNKYLSGPFTHYKYMIARYHPDIPQLCDNAAFVMWQYSATSRIPGIRGNVDRSCMMDNYTLSDILIR
;
A
#
# COMPACT_ATOMS: atom_id res chain seq x y z
N MET A 1 18.32 -72.47 2.47
CA MET A 1 19.77 -72.68 2.31
C MET A 1 20.43 -71.33 2.61
N THR A 2 20.87 -71.20 3.78
CA THR A 2 22.22 -71.22 4.39
C THR A 2 23.11 -70.04 3.97
N ARG A 3 23.25 -69.11 4.97
CA ARG A 3 24.55 -68.76 5.66
C ARG A 3 25.51 -67.92 4.81
N ARG A 4 26.23 -66.91 5.30
CA ARG A 4 26.85 -66.58 6.60
C ARG A 4 27.32 -65.14 6.62
N LEU A 5 27.14 -64.51 7.72
CA LEU A 5 27.93 -63.65 8.58
C LEU A 5 29.48 -63.75 8.39
N LEU A 6 30.13 -62.58 8.35
CA LEU A 6 31.51 -62.45 8.88
C LEU A 6 31.76 -60.99 9.30
N LEU A 7 31.92 -60.80 10.60
CA LEU A 7 32.56 -59.66 11.28
C LEU A 7 34.10 -59.77 11.06
N THR A 8 34.77 -58.63 10.93
CA THR A 8 36.16 -58.50 11.46
C THR A 8 36.39 -57.08 11.97
N LEU A 9 36.97 -57.08 13.16
CA LEU A 9 37.34 -56.00 14.08
C LEU A 9 38.58 -55.20 13.61
N ALA A 10 38.61 -53.94 14.06
CA ALA A 10 39.67 -53.19 14.73
C ALA A 10 40.98 -52.86 13.99
N ALA A 11 41.32 -51.57 14.00
CA ALA A 11 42.50 -51.09 14.73
C ALA A 11 42.48 -49.54 14.81
N ALA A 12 42.61 -49.06 16.03
CA ALA A 12 42.84 -47.68 16.39
C ALA A 12 44.25 -47.23 16.02
N MET A 13 44.40 -46.06 15.42
CA MET A 13 45.63 -45.27 15.54
C MET A 13 45.29 -43.84 15.90
N LEU A 14 45.63 -43.46 17.12
CA LEU A 14 45.75 -42.09 17.62
C LEU A 14 46.88 -41.38 16.83
N LEU A 15 46.52 -40.34 16.14
CA LEU A 15 47.46 -39.30 15.73
C LEU A 15 46.91 -37.95 16.17
N THR A 16 47.55 -37.38 17.17
CA THR A 16 47.41 -36.03 17.67
C THR A 16 47.80 -35.03 16.60
N GLY A 17 46.82 -34.43 15.98
CA GLY A 17 46.98 -33.30 15.08
C GLY A 17 46.09 -32.18 15.57
N THR A 18 46.69 -31.13 16.14
CA THR A 18 46.04 -29.89 16.53
C THR A 18 45.46 -29.20 15.30
N MET A 19 44.16 -29.24 15.17
CA MET A 19 43.43 -28.43 14.19
C MET A 19 43.30 -27.00 14.72
N PRO A 20 43.60 -25.98 13.89
CA PRO A 20 43.32 -24.60 14.29
C PRO A 20 41.80 -24.39 14.39
N SER A 21 41.34 -23.88 15.52
CA SER A 21 39.97 -23.50 15.74
C SER A 21 39.58 -22.37 14.79
N TYR A 22 38.82 -22.69 13.76
CA TYR A 22 38.17 -21.69 12.91
C TYR A 22 37.00 -21.13 13.71
N SER A 23 37.24 -19.98 14.35
CA SER A 23 36.21 -19.16 14.95
C SER A 23 35.27 -18.72 13.83
N ALA A 24 34.14 -19.41 13.69
CA ALA A 24 33.03 -18.92 12.86
C ALA A 24 32.51 -17.64 13.47
N GLY A 25 33.02 -16.53 12.99
CA GLY A 25 32.50 -15.22 13.27
C GLY A 25 31.03 -15.18 12.91
N ARG A 26 30.17 -15.26 13.91
CA ARG A 26 28.73 -15.04 13.80
C ARG A 26 28.54 -13.63 13.28
N LYS A 27 28.41 -13.47 11.95
CA LYS A 27 27.95 -12.22 11.35
C LYS A 27 26.59 -11.95 11.95
N LYS A 28 26.51 -11.02 12.90
CA LYS A 28 25.25 -10.43 13.35
C LYS A 28 24.57 -9.92 12.09
N LYS A 29 23.51 -10.58 11.63
CA LYS A 29 22.60 -10.02 10.66
C LYS A 29 22.14 -8.70 11.29
N LYS A 30 22.52 -7.57 10.72
CA LYS A 30 21.91 -6.28 11.05
C LYS A 30 20.42 -6.47 10.82
N LYS A 31 19.65 -6.45 11.90
CA LYS A 31 18.20 -6.31 11.85
C LYS A 31 17.99 -5.00 11.11
N VAL A 32 17.48 -5.06 9.88
CA VAL A 32 17.07 -3.85 9.18
C VAL A 32 15.92 -3.32 10.02
N VAL A 33 16.15 -2.21 10.68
CA VAL A 33 15.15 -1.53 11.50
C VAL A 33 14.20 -0.89 10.50
N VAL A 34 13.16 -1.63 10.13
CA VAL A 34 12.08 -1.14 9.27
C VAL A 34 11.24 -0.12 10.06
N ASP A 35 11.27 -0.20 11.39
CA ASP A 35 10.52 0.67 12.29
C ASP A 35 10.93 2.15 12.21
N ASP A 36 12.22 2.45 11.92
CA ASP A 36 12.69 3.84 11.80
C ASP A 36 12.18 4.55 10.53
N TYR A 37 11.75 3.80 9.52
CA TYR A 37 11.25 4.38 8.28
C TYR A 37 9.85 4.99 8.46
N TYR A 38 8.97 4.27 9.15
CA TYR A 38 7.61 4.74 9.42
C TYR A 38 7.57 5.79 10.54
N ALA A 39 8.53 5.76 11.48
CA ALA A 39 8.65 6.76 12.54
C ALA A 39 9.11 8.14 12.03
N ASN A 40 9.74 8.19 10.86
CA ASN A 40 10.26 9.41 10.24
C ASN A 40 9.46 9.88 9.02
N LEU A 41 8.31 9.27 8.71
CA LEU A 41 7.39 9.84 7.74
C LEU A 41 6.76 11.10 8.35
N PRO A 42 6.70 12.23 7.60
CA PRO A 42 5.97 13.41 8.08
C PRO A 42 4.55 12.99 8.41
N GLN A 43 4.12 13.31 9.64
CA GLN A 43 2.75 13.05 10.04
C GLN A 43 1.81 13.78 9.07
N PRO A 44 0.68 13.17 8.67
CA PRO A 44 -0.21 13.72 7.66
C PRO A 44 -0.77 15.13 7.98
N ASP A 45 -0.61 15.59 9.21
CA ASP A 45 -1.23 16.79 9.76
C ASP A 45 -0.25 17.85 10.27
N GLU A 46 1.05 17.79 9.92
CA GLU A 46 1.93 18.93 10.20
C GLU A 46 1.48 20.15 9.37
N PRO A 47 1.21 21.31 10.02
CA PRO A 47 0.79 22.50 9.30
C PRO A 47 1.91 22.96 8.36
N MET A 48 1.60 22.95 7.06
CA MET A 48 2.47 23.56 6.05
C MET A 48 2.69 25.04 6.41
N PRO A 49 3.92 25.57 6.28
CA PRO A 49 4.14 27.00 6.42
C PRO A 49 3.26 27.74 5.41
N ALA A 50 2.55 28.75 5.92
CA ALA A 50 1.62 29.55 5.14
C ALA A 50 2.30 30.09 3.89
N LEU A 51 1.87 29.61 2.72
CA LEU A 51 2.21 30.26 1.45
C LEU A 51 1.44 31.57 1.42
N THR A 52 2.13 32.68 1.54
CA THR A 52 1.58 34.00 1.28
C THR A 52 1.07 34.04 -0.16
N PRO A 53 -0.19 34.36 -0.39
CA PRO A 53 -0.70 34.52 -1.74
C PRO A 53 -0.20 35.84 -2.32
N GLN A 54 0.76 35.81 -3.21
CA GLN A 54 0.92 36.92 -4.14
C GLN A 54 -0.04 36.69 -5.29
N ALA A 55 -1.21 37.32 -5.15
CA ALA A 55 -2.25 37.37 -6.14
C ALA A 55 -1.89 38.38 -7.24
N HIS A 56 -1.91 37.90 -8.48
CA HIS A 56 -2.31 38.72 -9.61
C HIS A 56 -3.50 38.02 -10.29
N LEU A 57 -4.68 38.26 -9.76
CA LEU A 57 -5.95 38.06 -10.48
C LEU A 57 -6.61 39.42 -10.59
N GLY A 58 -6.66 39.90 -11.85
CA GLY A 58 -7.45 41.08 -12.18
C GLY A 58 -8.92 40.83 -11.83
N GLU A 59 -9.45 41.63 -10.90
CA GLU A 59 -10.86 41.63 -10.52
C GLU A 59 -11.71 42.12 -11.68
N VAL A 60 -12.55 41.24 -12.22
CA VAL A 60 -13.79 41.66 -12.86
C VAL A 60 -14.86 41.55 -11.79
N LEU A 61 -15.08 42.64 -11.09
CA LEU A 61 -16.23 42.81 -10.16
C LEU A 61 -17.50 42.93 -10.95
N VAL A 62 -18.32 41.89 -10.99
CA VAL A 62 -19.73 42.01 -11.32
C VAL A 62 -20.45 42.47 -10.06
N ALA A 63 -20.96 43.72 -10.06
CA ALA A 63 -21.65 44.32 -8.95
C ALA A 63 -22.91 43.52 -8.60
N GLY A 64 -23.02 43.06 -7.34
CA GLY A 64 -24.24 42.53 -6.75
C GLY A 64 -24.20 41.18 -6.08
N GLN A 65 -23.10 40.45 -6.10
CA GLN A 65 -22.98 39.17 -5.36
C GLN A 65 -22.18 39.37 -4.06
N LYS A 66 -22.80 39.05 -2.92
CA LYS A 66 -22.09 38.95 -1.64
C LYS A 66 -20.96 37.94 -1.75
N PRO A 67 -19.76 38.23 -1.20
CA PRO A 67 -18.69 37.23 -1.12
C PRO A 67 -19.22 36.00 -0.39
N LEU A 68 -19.10 34.83 -0.99
CA LEU A 68 -19.42 33.57 -0.33
C LEU A 68 -18.43 33.38 0.84
N LEU A 69 -18.97 33.27 2.05
CA LEU A 69 -18.19 33.01 3.26
C LEU A 69 -17.40 31.70 3.12
N PRO A 70 -16.20 31.60 3.71
CA PRO A 70 -15.33 30.39 3.63
C PRO A 70 -16.00 29.07 4.05
N ALA A 71 -17.10 29.12 4.80
CA ALA A 71 -17.89 27.96 5.21
C ALA A 71 -18.73 27.33 4.08
N GLN A 72 -18.82 27.94 2.91
CA GLN A 72 -19.61 27.45 1.76
C GLN A 72 -18.77 26.71 0.71
N LEU A 73 -17.45 26.71 0.84
CA LEU A 73 -16.55 25.80 0.10
C LEU A 73 -16.43 24.45 0.81
N ARG A 74 -17.56 23.89 1.25
CA ARG A 74 -17.56 22.47 1.67
C ARG A 74 -17.34 21.63 0.43
N SER A 75 -16.43 20.67 0.54
CA SER A 75 -16.20 19.66 -0.49
C SER A 75 -17.54 19.15 -1.03
N ALA A 76 -17.73 19.21 -2.34
CA ALA A 76 -18.88 18.58 -3.00
C ALA A 76 -18.89 17.05 -2.83
N HIS A 77 -17.80 16.49 -2.30
CA HIS A 77 -17.61 15.07 -2.09
C HIS A 77 -18.34 14.55 -0.86
N THR A 78 -18.87 13.34 -0.96
CA THR A 78 -19.56 12.62 0.12
C THR A 78 -18.88 11.28 0.40
N ALA A 79 -18.79 10.89 1.68
CA ALA A 79 -18.22 9.61 2.10
C ALA A 79 -19.32 8.59 2.34
N ASN A 80 -19.28 7.48 1.61
CA ASN A 80 -20.20 6.37 1.81
C ASN A 80 -19.57 5.30 2.72
N ARG A 81 -19.71 5.47 4.02
CA ARG A 81 -19.14 4.56 5.02
C ARG A 81 -19.87 3.23 5.15
N SER A 82 -20.99 3.02 4.45
CA SER A 82 -21.64 1.71 4.36
C SER A 82 -20.91 0.76 3.42
N ILE A 83 -20.09 1.29 2.50
CA ILE A 83 -19.23 0.52 1.59
C ILE A 83 -17.79 0.78 1.99
N GLY A 84 -17.30 0.04 2.96
CA GLY A 84 -15.96 0.20 3.51
C GLY A 84 -15.07 -1.00 3.26
N GLY A 85 -13.81 -0.80 3.58
CA GLY A 85 -12.77 -1.82 3.50
C GLY A 85 -11.63 -1.57 4.46
N ILE A 86 -10.68 -2.47 4.43
CA ILE A 86 -9.44 -2.44 5.23
C ILE A 86 -8.23 -2.70 4.36
N ASP A 87 -7.08 -2.22 4.82
CA ASP A 87 -5.78 -2.53 4.24
C ASP A 87 -4.95 -3.28 5.26
N VAL A 88 -4.32 -4.37 4.85
CA VAL A 88 -3.55 -5.23 5.75
C VAL A 88 -2.24 -5.69 5.14
N SER A 89 -1.29 -6.00 6.01
CA SER A 89 0.01 -6.57 5.69
C SER A 89 0.43 -7.54 6.78
N HIS A 90 1.69 -7.97 6.78
CA HIS A 90 2.27 -8.75 7.87
C HIS A 90 2.22 -8.05 9.24
N TYR A 91 2.06 -6.72 9.28
CA TYR A 91 1.96 -5.95 10.54
C TYR A 91 0.73 -6.30 11.37
N GLN A 92 -0.35 -6.73 10.75
CA GLN A 92 -1.56 -7.17 11.46
C GLN A 92 -1.43 -8.61 12.01
N GLY A 93 -0.34 -9.33 11.68
CA GLY A 93 -0.09 -10.69 12.12
C GLY A 93 -1.16 -11.69 11.65
N SER A 94 -1.59 -12.56 12.54
CA SER A 94 -2.66 -13.53 12.23
C SER A 94 -4.03 -12.87 12.35
N ILE A 95 -4.83 -12.95 11.29
CA ILE A 95 -6.16 -12.35 11.17
C ILE A 95 -7.23 -13.43 11.21
N ASN A 96 -8.24 -13.26 12.06
CA ASN A 96 -9.47 -14.07 12.03
C ASN A 96 -10.48 -13.42 11.06
N TRP A 97 -10.37 -13.78 9.79
CA TRP A 97 -11.21 -13.23 8.72
C TRP A 97 -12.70 -13.48 8.89
N ARG A 98 -13.11 -14.53 9.62
CA ARG A 98 -14.52 -14.79 9.93
C ARG A 98 -15.10 -13.74 10.86
N GLU A 99 -14.31 -13.28 11.83
CA GLU A 99 -14.72 -12.18 12.72
C GLU A 99 -14.73 -10.85 11.98
N VAL A 100 -13.72 -10.57 11.14
CA VAL A 100 -13.68 -9.36 10.31
C VAL A 100 -14.92 -9.25 9.41
N ALA A 101 -15.35 -10.35 8.80
CA ALA A 101 -16.50 -10.37 7.89
C ALA A 101 -17.86 -10.20 8.59
N LYS A 102 -17.93 -10.21 9.92
CA LYS A 102 -19.15 -9.87 10.66
C LYS A 102 -19.43 -8.36 10.68
N GLU A 103 -18.40 -7.55 10.44
CA GLU A 103 -18.51 -6.11 10.30
C GLU A 103 -19.21 -5.77 8.96
N ARG A 104 -20.51 -5.48 9.03
CA ARG A 104 -21.39 -5.32 7.84
C ARG A 104 -20.92 -4.28 6.82
N ASN A 105 -20.14 -3.32 7.25
CA ASN A 105 -19.61 -2.27 6.41
C ASN A 105 -18.16 -2.52 5.93
N ILE A 106 -17.60 -3.70 6.16
CA ILE A 106 -16.33 -4.14 5.57
C ILE A 106 -16.66 -5.13 4.44
N LEU A 107 -16.59 -4.65 3.22
CA LEU A 107 -16.95 -5.41 2.02
C LEU A 107 -15.72 -5.85 1.22
N TYR A 108 -14.57 -5.19 1.43
CA TYR A 108 -13.35 -5.47 0.70
C TYR A 108 -12.10 -5.38 1.60
N ALA A 109 -11.05 -6.04 1.15
CA ALA A 109 -9.73 -5.97 1.76
C ALA A 109 -8.65 -5.85 0.69
N TYR A 110 -7.77 -4.85 0.84
CA TYR A 110 -6.51 -4.79 0.11
C TYR A 110 -5.39 -5.38 0.95
N ILE A 111 -4.56 -6.20 0.33
CA ILE A 111 -3.55 -6.98 1.02
C ILE A 111 -2.19 -6.68 0.41
N LYS A 112 -1.21 -6.31 1.24
CA LYS A 112 0.17 -6.10 0.80
C LYS A 112 0.68 -7.35 0.13
N ALA A 113 1.08 -7.25 -1.12
CA ALA A 113 1.70 -8.34 -1.85
C ALA A 113 3.22 -8.19 -1.89
N THR A 114 3.68 -7.00 -2.27
CA THR A 114 5.11 -6.75 -2.50
C THR A 114 5.48 -5.30 -2.20
N GLU A 115 6.79 -5.08 -2.04
CA GLU A 115 7.41 -3.77 -1.93
C GLU A 115 8.72 -3.73 -2.70
N GLY A 116 8.98 -2.66 -3.42
CA GLY A 116 10.22 -2.48 -4.16
C GLY A 116 10.53 -3.67 -5.07
N THR A 117 11.80 -4.01 -5.22
CA THR A 117 12.27 -4.98 -6.22
C THR A 117 12.22 -6.44 -5.76
N ASN A 118 12.13 -6.71 -4.45
CA ASN A 118 12.35 -8.06 -3.93
C ASN A 118 11.60 -8.44 -2.65
N LEU A 119 10.96 -7.48 -1.98
CA LEU A 119 10.18 -7.81 -0.79
C LEU A 119 8.82 -8.39 -1.21
N VAL A 120 8.51 -9.56 -0.67
CA VAL A 120 7.20 -10.21 -0.76
C VAL A 120 6.64 -10.31 0.65
N ASP A 121 5.41 -9.82 0.87
CA ASP A 121 4.75 -9.95 2.16
C ASP A 121 4.44 -11.43 2.44
N ASN A 122 4.99 -11.93 3.53
CA ASN A 122 4.90 -13.36 3.88
C ASN A 122 3.48 -13.80 4.29
N THR A 123 2.59 -12.86 4.56
CA THR A 123 1.18 -13.14 4.91
C THR A 123 0.23 -13.00 3.71
N TYR A 124 0.71 -12.50 2.57
CA TYR A 124 -0.12 -12.19 1.41
C TYR A 124 -1.06 -13.32 1.02
N HIS A 125 -0.53 -14.48 0.69
CA HIS A 125 -1.35 -15.61 0.22
C HIS A 125 -2.30 -16.15 1.29
N THR A 126 -1.90 -16.08 2.57
CA THR A 126 -2.74 -16.53 3.68
C THR A 126 -3.90 -15.57 3.88
N ASN A 127 -3.64 -14.27 3.87
CA ASN A 127 -4.66 -13.24 4.00
C ASN A 127 -5.59 -13.21 2.79
N LEU A 128 -5.07 -13.33 1.57
CA LEU A 128 -5.86 -13.38 0.34
C LEU A 128 -6.90 -14.51 0.38
N ARG A 129 -6.45 -15.74 0.71
CA ARG A 129 -7.35 -16.88 0.83
C ARG A 129 -8.33 -16.75 1.99
N GLY A 130 -7.85 -16.24 3.13
CA GLY A 130 -8.68 -16.08 4.34
C GLY A 130 -9.81 -15.08 4.13
N ALA A 131 -9.50 -13.89 3.62
CA ALA A 131 -10.47 -12.83 3.34
C ALA A 131 -11.51 -13.28 2.31
N ARG A 132 -11.06 -13.88 1.20
CA ARG A 132 -11.97 -14.41 0.16
C ARG A 132 -12.88 -15.51 0.70
N LYS A 133 -12.35 -16.46 1.47
CA LYS A 133 -13.15 -17.51 2.11
C LYS A 133 -14.19 -16.95 3.08
N ALA A 134 -13.93 -15.81 3.69
CA ALA A 134 -14.86 -15.11 4.56
C ALA A 134 -15.90 -14.27 3.79
N GLY A 135 -15.83 -14.20 2.46
CA GLY A 135 -16.80 -13.51 1.60
C GLY A 135 -16.43 -12.08 1.24
N LEU A 136 -15.26 -11.60 1.63
CA LEU A 136 -14.77 -10.26 1.25
C LEU A 136 -14.23 -10.25 -0.18
N ARG A 137 -14.40 -9.14 -0.89
CA ARG A 137 -13.70 -8.89 -2.14
C ARG A 137 -12.25 -8.54 -1.85
N VAL A 138 -11.32 -9.13 -2.59
CA VAL A 138 -9.90 -8.99 -2.30
C VAL A 138 -9.13 -8.40 -3.46
N GLY A 139 -8.18 -7.53 -3.12
CA GLY A 139 -7.19 -6.95 -4.03
C GLY A 139 -5.80 -6.93 -3.41
N ALA A 140 -4.80 -6.86 -4.26
CA ALA A 140 -3.42 -6.72 -3.85
C ALA A 140 -2.95 -5.28 -3.94
N TYR A 141 -1.97 -4.90 -3.10
CA TYR A 141 -1.22 -3.68 -3.32
C TYR A 141 0.29 -3.91 -3.36
N HIS A 142 0.97 -3.01 -4.09
CA HIS A 142 2.41 -2.91 -4.18
C HIS A 142 2.88 -1.59 -3.62
N PHE A 143 3.78 -1.61 -2.65
CA PHE A 143 4.43 -0.42 -2.13
C PHE A 143 5.57 -0.01 -3.09
N PHE A 144 5.38 1.12 -3.76
CA PHE A 144 6.30 1.62 -4.79
C PHE A 144 7.53 2.29 -4.16
N ASN A 145 8.71 1.78 -4.47
CA ASN A 145 9.96 2.41 -4.08
C ASN A 145 10.48 3.33 -5.21
N PRO A 146 10.42 4.65 -5.05
CA PRO A 146 10.81 5.60 -6.10
C PRO A 146 12.32 5.60 -6.41
N ASN A 147 13.16 5.03 -5.55
CA ASN A 147 14.59 4.92 -5.77
C ASN A 147 14.99 3.64 -6.51
N ALA A 148 14.07 2.71 -6.70
CA ALA A 148 14.32 1.40 -7.29
C ALA A 148 13.93 1.34 -8.77
N ASN A 149 14.48 0.37 -9.50
CA ASN A 149 14.18 0.18 -10.92
C ASN A 149 12.73 -0.24 -11.15
N ALA A 150 12.01 0.46 -12.04
CA ALA A 150 10.59 0.24 -12.30
C ALA A 150 10.29 -1.17 -12.86
N ARG A 151 11.15 -1.70 -13.74
CA ARG A 151 10.98 -3.04 -14.35
C ARG A 151 11.17 -4.15 -13.33
N GLU A 152 12.11 -3.99 -12.42
CA GLU A 152 12.34 -4.98 -11.37
C GLU A 152 11.21 -5.00 -10.34
N GLN A 153 10.70 -3.83 -9.96
CA GLN A 153 9.51 -3.72 -9.11
C GLN A 153 8.29 -4.37 -9.78
N PHE A 154 8.08 -4.08 -11.07
CA PHE A 154 7.00 -4.70 -11.82
C PHE A 154 7.15 -6.23 -11.86
N ARG A 155 8.37 -6.75 -12.10
CA ARG A 155 8.62 -8.19 -12.06
C ARG A 155 8.31 -8.80 -10.70
N ASN A 156 8.75 -8.15 -9.60
CA ASN A 156 8.41 -8.57 -8.24
C ASN A 156 6.89 -8.67 -8.07
N PHE A 157 6.16 -7.62 -8.40
CA PHE A 157 4.71 -7.57 -8.24
C PHE A 157 3.99 -8.59 -9.12
N SER A 158 4.26 -8.65 -10.42
CA SER A 158 3.57 -9.54 -11.37
C SER A 158 3.88 -11.03 -11.17
N THR A 159 5.02 -11.34 -10.55
CA THR A 159 5.37 -12.73 -10.18
C THR A 159 4.47 -13.22 -9.04
N VAL A 160 4.17 -12.37 -8.07
CA VAL A 160 3.38 -12.70 -6.87
C VAL A 160 1.89 -12.60 -7.13
N VAL A 161 1.43 -11.50 -7.74
CA VAL A 161 0.02 -11.18 -7.92
C VAL A 161 -0.50 -11.73 -9.25
N LYS A 162 -1.41 -12.69 -9.18
CA LYS A 162 -2.05 -13.29 -10.36
C LYS A 162 -3.46 -12.72 -10.54
N LEU A 163 -3.76 -12.22 -11.74
CA LEU A 163 -5.04 -11.58 -12.06
C LEU A 163 -6.25 -12.43 -11.65
N LYS A 164 -6.22 -13.73 -11.96
CA LYS A 164 -7.29 -14.69 -11.60
C LYS A 164 -7.54 -14.86 -10.10
N GLU A 165 -6.60 -14.39 -9.27
CA GLU A 165 -6.70 -14.42 -7.82
C GLU A 165 -7.15 -13.08 -7.24
N GLN A 166 -7.48 -12.10 -8.09
CA GLN A 166 -7.93 -10.78 -7.67
C GLN A 166 -9.41 -10.60 -8.01
N ASP A 167 -10.15 -9.98 -7.08
CA ASP A 167 -11.49 -9.46 -7.35
C ASP A 167 -11.42 -7.98 -7.70
N LEU A 168 -10.45 -7.27 -7.10
CA LEU A 168 -10.32 -5.82 -7.16
C LEU A 168 -9.14 -5.40 -8.03
N ILE A 169 -9.30 -4.24 -8.65
CA ILE A 169 -8.21 -3.53 -9.35
C ILE A 169 -7.04 -3.35 -8.39
N PRO A 170 -5.81 -3.73 -8.77
CA PRO A 170 -4.65 -3.59 -7.89
C PRO A 170 -4.37 -2.16 -7.50
N ILE A 171 -3.87 -1.96 -6.29
CA ILE A 171 -3.41 -0.65 -5.81
C ILE A 171 -1.89 -0.55 -5.96
N ILE A 172 -1.44 0.64 -6.39
CA ILE A 172 -0.05 1.06 -6.30
C ILE A 172 0.03 2.14 -5.23
N ASP A 173 0.77 1.83 -4.19
CA ASP A 173 0.93 2.65 -3.00
C ASP A 173 2.16 3.56 -3.16
N ILE A 174 1.94 4.88 -3.15
CA ILE A 174 2.92 5.91 -3.47
C ILE A 174 2.93 6.95 -2.35
N GLU A 175 3.85 6.81 -1.41
CA GLU A 175 3.89 7.64 -0.20
C GLU A 175 5.06 8.62 -0.16
N HIS A 176 6.14 8.35 -0.89
CA HIS A 176 7.30 9.21 -0.90
C HIS A 176 7.93 9.34 -2.29
N ARG A 177 8.61 10.48 -2.50
CA ARG A 177 9.28 10.79 -3.77
C ARG A 177 10.68 10.16 -3.88
N GLY A 178 11.26 9.75 -2.79
CA GLY A 178 12.66 9.37 -2.72
C GLY A 178 13.61 10.54 -2.91
N LYS A 179 14.84 10.24 -3.36
CA LYS A 179 15.93 11.22 -3.52
C LYS A 179 16.03 11.81 -4.92
N SER A 180 15.39 11.20 -5.91
CA SER A 180 15.46 11.63 -7.31
C SER A 180 14.80 12.99 -7.56
N PRO A 181 15.23 13.76 -8.55
CA PRO A 181 14.51 14.92 -9.05
C PRO A 181 13.08 14.57 -9.45
N LEU A 182 12.15 15.52 -9.34
CA LEU A 182 10.73 15.28 -9.60
C LEU A 182 10.43 14.73 -11.01
N PRO A 183 11.06 15.21 -12.09
CA PRO A 183 10.84 14.64 -13.42
C PRO A 183 11.26 13.16 -13.51
N GLU A 184 12.36 12.79 -12.89
CA GLU A 184 12.85 11.40 -12.87
C GLU A 184 11.92 10.48 -12.07
N PHE A 185 11.48 10.92 -10.88
CA PHE A 185 10.46 10.22 -10.10
C PHE A 185 9.20 9.96 -10.93
N ARG A 186 8.64 11.02 -11.55
CA ARG A 186 7.43 10.91 -12.39
C ARG A 186 7.62 9.98 -13.58
N ASN A 187 8.78 10.02 -14.22
CA ASN A 187 9.09 9.12 -15.35
C ASN A 187 9.17 7.65 -14.88
N ARG A 188 9.84 7.37 -13.77
CA ARG A 188 9.94 6.02 -13.19
C ARG A 188 8.58 5.48 -12.79
N LEU A 189 7.77 6.30 -12.12
CA LEU A 189 6.40 5.93 -11.77
C LEU A 189 5.57 5.65 -13.03
N LYS A 190 5.60 6.51 -14.04
CA LYS A 190 4.90 6.31 -15.31
C LYS A 190 5.30 5.00 -15.99
N GLN A 191 6.59 4.68 -16.05
CA GLN A 191 7.08 3.42 -16.62
C GLN A 191 6.52 2.21 -15.87
N PHE A 192 6.52 2.26 -14.52
CA PHE A 192 5.98 1.19 -13.69
C PHE A 192 4.48 1.00 -13.95
N LEU A 193 3.70 2.07 -13.90
CA LEU A 193 2.25 2.04 -14.12
C LEU A 193 1.89 1.50 -15.51
N GLN A 194 2.60 1.90 -16.56
CA GLN A 194 2.38 1.40 -17.91
C GLN A 194 2.64 -0.12 -18.04
N MET A 195 3.61 -0.66 -17.29
CA MET A 195 3.83 -2.11 -17.26
C MET A 195 2.70 -2.83 -16.51
N VAL A 196 2.22 -2.27 -15.41
CA VAL A 196 1.08 -2.79 -14.64
C VAL A 196 -0.19 -2.80 -15.50
N GLU A 197 -0.52 -1.69 -16.17
CA GLU A 197 -1.67 -1.57 -17.07
C GLU A 197 -1.65 -2.62 -18.17
N ARG A 198 -0.52 -2.74 -18.87
CA ARG A 198 -0.39 -3.72 -19.97
C ARG A 198 -0.53 -5.16 -19.50
N HIS A 199 -0.04 -5.46 -18.31
CA HIS A 199 -0.05 -6.82 -17.77
C HIS A 199 -1.43 -7.24 -17.26
N TYR A 200 -2.11 -6.35 -16.54
CA TYR A 200 -3.40 -6.64 -15.94
C TYR A 200 -4.59 -6.23 -16.80
N GLY A 201 -4.36 -5.50 -17.91
CA GLY A 201 -5.44 -5.03 -18.78
C GLY A 201 -6.33 -3.95 -18.16
N VAL A 202 -5.95 -3.42 -17.02
CA VAL A 202 -6.69 -2.40 -16.27
C VAL A 202 -5.72 -1.40 -15.65
N ARG A 203 -6.14 -0.12 -15.59
CA ARG A 203 -5.39 0.90 -14.86
C ARG A 203 -5.46 0.64 -13.37
N PRO A 204 -4.31 0.58 -12.66
CA PRO A 204 -4.32 0.42 -11.23
C PRO A 204 -4.95 1.64 -10.54
N ILE A 205 -5.41 1.45 -9.32
CA ILE A 205 -5.76 2.54 -8.42
C ILE A 205 -4.47 3.04 -7.77
N LEU A 206 -4.29 4.36 -7.67
CA LEU A 206 -3.16 4.94 -6.97
C LEU A 206 -3.57 5.29 -5.55
N TYR A 207 -2.84 4.74 -4.57
CA TYR A 207 -2.95 5.16 -3.18
C TYR A 207 -1.88 6.19 -2.86
N THR A 208 -2.27 7.22 -2.14
CA THR A 208 -1.37 8.26 -1.64
C THR A 208 -2.03 9.13 -0.60
N SER A 209 -1.25 9.88 0.18
CA SER A 209 -1.81 10.92 1.05
C SER A 209 -2.29 12.15 0.23
N ARG A 210 -3.28 12.89 0.77
CA ARG A 210 -3.76 14.15 0.18
C ARG A 210 -2.61 15.09 -0.18
N ASP A 211 -1.68 15.27 0.75
CA ASP A 211 -0.59 16.24 0.58
C ASP A 211 0.41 15.80 -0.47
N PHE A 212 0.69 14.50 -0.54
CA PHE A 212 1.56 13.95 -1.58
C PHE A 212 0.92 14.07 -2.96
N TYR A 213 -0.40 13.80 -3.07
CA TYR A 213 -1.15 14.03 -4.31
C TYR A 213 -1.00 15.48 -4.77
N ASN A 214 -1.37 16.43 -3.91
CA ASN A 214 -1.37 17.86 -4.23
C ASN A 214 0.02 18.35 -4.66
N LYS A 215 1.08 17.83 -4.06
CA LYS A 215 2.45 18.28 -4.32
C LYS A 215 3.10 17.62 -5.53
N TYR A 216 2.79 16.35 -5.83
CA TYR A 216 3.59 15.58 -6.76
C TYR A 216 2.81 14.88 -7.86
N LEU A 217 1.55 14.52 -7.66
CA LEU A 217 0.79 13.66 -8.56
C LEU A 217 -0.30 14.40 -9.34
N SER A 218 -0.82 15.51 -8.83
CA SER A 218 -1.78 16.33 -9.55
C SER A 218 -1.21 16.79 -10.92
N GLY A 219 -2.05 16.79 -11.94
CA GLY A 219 -1.67 17.07 -13.34
C GLY A 219 -1.29 15.80 -14.11
N PRO A 220 -0.07 15.23 -13.98
CA PRO A 220 0.37 14.17 -14.89
C PRO A 220 -0.30 12.82 -14.69
N PHE A 221 -0.93 12.57 -13.52
CA PHE A 221 -1.54 11.29 -13.19
C PHE A 221 -3.05 11.39 -12.90
N THR A 222 -3.72 12.49 -13.22
CA THR A 222 -5.15 12.72 -12.93
C THR A 222 -6.11 11.76 -13.65
N HIS A 223 -5.63 11.03 -14.64
CA HIS A 223 -6.42 10.01 -15.36
C HIS A 223 -6.51 8.65 -14.66
N TYR A 224 -5.85 8.49 -13.50
CA TYR A 224 -5.99 7.32 -12.64
C TYR A 224 -7.10 7.52 -11.61
N LYS A 225 -7.68 6.41 -11.13
CA LYS A 225 -8.51 6.42 -9.92
C LYS A 225 -7.61 6.51 -8.71
N TYR A 226 -8.07 7.19 -7.65
CA TYR A 226 -7.30 7.36 -6.43
C TYR A 226 -8.02 6.81 -5.21
N MET A 227 -7.23 6.24 -4.30
CA MET A 227 -7.53 6.09 -2.89
C MET A 227 -6.69 7.12 -2.14
N ILE A 228 -7.34 8.08 -1.51
CA ILE A 228 -6.66 9.19 -0.82
C ILE A 228 -6.67 8.95 0.68
N ALA A 229 -5.49 8.97 1.29
CA ALA A 229 -5.34 8.92 2.74
C ALA A 229 -5.38 10.33 3.34
N ARG A 230 -6.20 10.47 4.39
CA ARG A 230 -6.21 11.62 5.29
C ARG A 230 -6.90 11.20 6.59
N TYR A 231 -6.17 11.18 7.67
CA TYR A 231 -6.68 10.78 8.99
C TYR A 231 -7.26 11.99 9.73
N HIS A 232 -8.42 12.45 9.26
CA HIS A 232 -9.09 13.65 9.73
C HIS A 232 -10.62 13.44 9.66
N PRO A 233 -11.43 14.15 10.48
CA PRO A 233 -12.90 14.07 10.37
C PRO A 233 -13.45 14.54 9.03
N ASP A 234 -12.78 15.54 8.44
CA ASP A 234 -13.22 16.13 7.17
C ASP A 234 -12.65 15.37 5.97
N ILE A 235 -13.48 15.25 4.95
CA ILE A 235 -13.12 14.67 3.65
C ILE A 235 -11.93 15.43 3.04
N PRO A 236 -10.92 14.71 2.48
CA PRO A 236 -9.79 15.36 1.83
C PRO A 236 -10.24 16.21 0.65
N GLN A 237 -9.73 17.44 0.57
CA GLN A 237 -9.83 18.28 -0.61
C GLN A 237 -8.55 18.22 -1.42
N LEU A 238 -8.66 17.91 -2.71
CA LEU A 238 -7.55 17.93 -3.66
C LEU A 238 -7.44 19.31 -4.29
N CYS A 239 -6.21 19.73 -4.62
CA CYS A 239 -5.91 21.07 -5.13
C CYS A 239 -6.57 21.38 -6.49
N ASP A 240 -6.92 20.35 -7.24
CA ASP A 240 -7.58 20.41 -8.55
C ASP A 240 -9.06 19.99 -8.50
N ASN A 241 -9.62 19.78 -7.30
CA ASN A 241 -10.97 19.26 -7.07
C ASN A 241 -11.26 17.93 -7.78
N ALA A 242 -10.22 17.13 -8.08
CA ALA A 242 -10.38 15.84 -8.72
C ALA A 242 -11.20 14.88 -7.84
N ALA A 243 -12.10 14.12 -8.46
CA ALA A 243 -12.81 13.04 -7.78
C ALA A 243 -11.84 11.88 -7.48
N PHE A 244 -12.08 11.21 -6.35
CA PHE A 244 -11.33 10.01 -5.96
C PHE A 244 -12.29 8.93 -5.47
N VAL A 245 -11.95 7.66 -5.73
CA VAL A 245 -12.91 6.57 -5.54
C VAL A 245 -12.99 6.07 -4.09
N MET A 246 -11.90 6.20 -3.32
CA MET A 246 -11.84 5.75 -1.93
C MET A 246 -11.11 6.77 -1.06
N TRP A 247 -11.54 6.85 0.19
CA TRP A 247 -10.90 7.61 1.26
C TRP A 247 -10.47 6.66 2.38
N GLN A 248 -9.15 6.60 2.64
CA GLN A 248 -8.62 5.98 3.85
C GLN A 248 -8.63 7.02 4.97
N TYR A 249 -9.55 6.85 5.91
CA TYR A 249 -9.87 7.86 6.91
C TYR A 249 -9.33 7.56 8.30
N SER A 250 -8.78 6.37 8.54
CA SER A 250 -8.23 5.96 9.82
C SER A 250 -7.11 4.95 9.65
N ALA A 251 -6.03 5.12 10.41
CA ALA A 251 -4.94 4.16 10.58
C ALA A 251 -4.95 3.48 11.97
N THR A 252 -5.95 3.80 12.80
CA THR A 252 -6.00 3.35 14.20
C THR A 252 -7.28 2.61 14.54
N SER A 253 -8.01 2.13 13.53
CA SER A 253 -9.26 1.41 13.77
C SER A 253 -9.00 0.08 14.47
N ARG A 254 -9.95 -0.30 15.33
CA ARG A 254 -9.95 -1.61 16.00
C ARG A 254 -11.10 -2.43 15.44
N ILE A 255 -10.79 -3.60 14.89
CA ILE A 255 -11.75 -4.49 14.24
C ILE A 255 -11.65 -5.87 14.89
N PRO A 256 -12.77 -6.48 15.29
CA PRO A 256 -12.79 -7.86 15.77
C PRO A 256 -12.10 -8.80 14.77
N GLY A 257 -11.22 -9.66 15.27
CA GLY A 257 -10.43 -10.57 14.44
C GLY A 257 -9.06 -10.06 14.02
N ILE A 258 -8.73 -8.77 14.28
CA ILE A 258 -7.42 -8.18 14.05
C ILE A 258 -6.81 -7.69 15.36
N ARG A 259 -5.56 -8.08 15.60
CA ARG A 259 -4.80 -7.55 16.74
C ARG A 259 -4.14 -6.23 16.36
N GLY A 260 -4.35 -5.21 17.19
CA GLY A 260 -3.74 -3.91 16.95
C GLY A 260 -4.56 -3.02 16.03
N ASN A 261 -3.90 -2.05 15.44
CA ASN A 261 -4.49 -1.08 14.55
C ASN A 261 -4.61 -1.64 13.14
N VAL A 262 -5.62 -1.17 12.42
CA VAL A 262 -5.82 -1.47 11.01
C VAL A 262 -6.34 -0.24 10.28
N ASP A 263 -5.88 -0.06 9.06
CA ASP A 263 -6.30 1.01 8.16
C ASP A 263 -7.72 0.76 7.69
N ARG A 264 -8.53 1.82 7.67
CA ARG A 264 -9.92 1.75 7.27
C ARG A 264 -10.25 2.79 6.21
N SER A 265 -10.94 2.32 5.19
CA SER A 265 -11.35 3.13 4.04
C SER A 265 -12.83 2.99 3.74
N CYS A 266 -13.35 3.93 2.95
CA CYS A 266 -14.72 3.88 2.42
C CYS A 266 -14.77 4.38 0.98
N MET A 267 -15.86 4.03 0.29
CA MET A 267 -16.12 4.58 -1.04
C MET A 267 -16.54 6.05 -0.94
N MET A 268 -16.27 6.79 -2.00
CA MET A 268 -16.59 8.21 -2.11
C MET A 268 -17.70 8.45 -3.13
N ASP A 269 -18.46 9.52 -2.93
CA ASP A 269 -19.50 9.99 -3.83
C ASP A 269 -20.48 8.87 -4.24
N ASN A 270 -20.73 8.73 -5.54
CA ASN A 270 -21.59 7.69 -6.10
C ASN A 270 -20.80 6.43 -6.52
N TYR A 271 -19.49 6.36 -6.17
CA TYR A 271 -18.70 5.16 -6.45
C TYR A 271 -19.19 3.98 -5.60
N THR A 272 -19.18 2.83 -6.20
CA THR A 272 -19.61 1.57 -5.61
C THR A 272 -18.50 0.52 -5.69
N LEU A 273 -18.71 -0.62 -5.08
CA LEU A 273 -17.76 -1.73 -5.18
C LEU A 273 -17.50 -2.14 -6.65
N SER A 274 -18.50 -2.01 -7.55
CA SER A 274 -18.34 -2.33 -8.97
C SER A 274 -17.30 -1.45 -9.70
N ASP A 275 -17.02 -0.25 -9.17
CA ASP A 275 -16.07 0.68 -9.78
C ASP A 275 -14.61 0.28 -9.53
N ILE A 276 -14.39 -0.62 -8.59
CA ILE A 276 -13.07 -1.15 -8.22
C ILE A 276 -12.91 -2.65 -8.51
N LEU A 277 -13.95 -3.33 -9.04
CA LEU A 277 -13.84 -4.71 -9.48
C LEU A 277 -13.03 -4.81 -10.79
N ILE A 278 -12.26 -5.88 -10.93
CA ILE A 278 -11.69 -6.32 -12.20
C ILE A 278 -12.84 -6.91 -13.03
N ARG A 279 -12.99 -6.45 -14.26
CA ARG A 279 -14.01 -6.92 -15.21
C ARG A 279 -13.41 -7.91 -16.20
#